data_8c3af711af986bc94ce6a9591dfeb38b
#
_entry.id   8c3af711af986bc94ce6a9591dfeb38b
#
_cell.length_a   1.000
_cell.length_b   1.000
_cell.length_c   1.000
_cell.angle_alpha   90.00
_cell.angle_beta   90.00
_cell.angle_gamma   90.00
#
_symmetry.space_group_name_H-M   'P 1'
#
loop_
_entity.id
_entity.type
_entity.pdbx_description
1 polymer ?
#
loop_
_entity_poly.entity_id
_entity_poly.type
_entity_poly.pdbx_seq_one_letter_code
_entity_poly.pdbx_strand_id
1 'polypeptide(L)'
;MENLKLNDFLDYTFLSGLELSPDKNSGAFAVHTSDFDDNKYLSNIWIYNCTSSEYRKLTSMNEEKDFIWLDNNTILFPSLRDEKLKKRIKEGEHWTVFYAIDINGGEAYEYMRIPMEVNNIKKIAEEKFLLTATYDHYGINLHSYKGEEKTKAIDLIKENKDYEILDEIPFWSNGEGFINKKRNRLYLFDKGTKDIVPISNQFENITVTSVKDGKALYVSSNYTNKMELTTGLFMYDLYNSEALCLIEDLEYYIEFAEFVGNEIVVAASA
;
A
#
# COMPACT_ATOMS: atom_id res chain seq x y z
N MET A 1 11.84 -39.40 -14.28
CA MET A 1 11.63 -38.23 -13.43
C MET A 1 12.99 -37.57 -13.27
N GLU A 2 13.13 -36.31 -13.65
CA GLU A 2 14.32 -35.56 -13.29
C GLU A 2 14.27 -35.23 -11.79
N ASN A 3 15.42 -35.27 -11.13
CA ASN A 3 15.53 -34.89 -9.73
C ASN A 3 15.41 -33.37 -9.60
N LEU A 4 14.67 -32.87 -8.63
CA LEU A 4 14.63 -31.46 -8.29
C LEU A 4 16.04 -30.95 -7.94
N LYS A 5 16.45 -29.84 -8.56
CA LYS A 5 17.70 -29.15 -8.26
C LYS A 5 17.42 -27.93 -7.39
N LEU A 6 18.43 -27.52 -6.63
CA LEU A 6 18.29 -26.37 -5.71
C LEU A 6 17.88 -25.08 -6.42
N ASN A 7 18.25 -24.92 -7.69
CA ASN A 7 17.98 -23.70 -8.46
C ASN A 7 16.73 -23.77 -9.34
N ASP A 8 15.97 -24.87 -9.35
CA ASP A 8 14.78 -25.02 -10.19
C ASP A 8 13.71 -23.96 -9.87
N PHE A 9 13.69 -23.41 -8.63
CA PHE A 9 12.77 -22.34 -8.24
C PHE A 9 13.02 -21.01 -9.00
N LEU A 10 14.22 -20.82 -9.58
CA LEU A 10 14.53 -19.62 -10.38
C LEU A 10 13.80 -19.61 -11.73
N ASP A 11 13.39 -20.80 -12.20
CA ASP A 11 12.63 -20.95 -13.45
C ASP A 11 11.13 -20.71 -13.25
N TYR A 12 10.66 -20.57 -12.00
CA TYR A 12 9.26 -20.33 -11.71
C TYR A 12 8.88 -18.87 -11.89
N THR A 13 7.66 -18.71 -12.42
CA THR A 13 6.99 -17.41 -12.50
C THR A 13 5.85 -17.40 -11.50
N PHE A 14 5.81 -16.38 -10.65
CA PHE A 14 4.77 -16.22 -9.63
C PHE A 14 3.78 -15.15 -10.07
N LEU A 15 2.51 -15.36 -9.73
CA LEU A 15 1.43 -14.43 -10.04
C LEU A 15 0.83 -13.89 -8.73
N SER A 16 0.46 -12.61 -8.72
CA SER A 16 -0.22 -12.00 -7.58
C SER A 16 -1.18 -10.89 -8.03
N GLY A 17 -2.06 -10.46 -7.12
CA GLY A 17 -2.84 -9.24 -7.27
C GLY A 17 -3.85 -9.27 -8.42
N LEU A 18 -4.50 -10.41 -8.72
CA LEU A 18 -5.52 -10.45 -9.77
C LEU A 18 -6.72 -9.58 -9.39
N GLU A 19 -6.94 -8.51 -10.15
CA GLU A 19 -8.11 -7.64 -10.03
C GLU A 19 -8.81 -7.47 -11.38
N LEU A 20 -10.14 -7.50 -11.38
CA LEU A 20 -10.94 -7.22 -12.57
C LEU A 20 -11.15 -5.71 -12.73
N SER A 21 -11.22 -5.25 -13.98
CA SER A 21 -11.69 -3.90 -14.30
C SER A 21 -13.13 -3.70 -13.78
N PRO A 22 -13.58 -2.46 -13.50
CA PRO A 22 -14.93 -2.21 -13.02
C PRO A 22 -16.04 -2.81 -13.89
N ASP A 23 -15.86 -2.86 -15.21
CA ASP A 23 -16.79 -3.46 -16.17
C ASP A 23 -16.58 -4.99 -16.34
N LYS A 24 -15.57 -5.58 -15.69
CA LYS A 24 -15.20 -7.00 -15.72
C LYS A 24 -14.80 -7.53 -17.10
N ASN A 25 -14.49 -6.66 -18.05
CA ASN A 25 -14.04 -7.07 -19.40
C ASN A 25 -12.53 -7.38 -19.46
N SER A 26 -11.77 -6.85 -18.51
CA SER A 26 -10.34 -7.05 -18.40
C SER A 26 -9.94 -7.45 -16.98
N GLY A 27 -8.86 -8.19 -16.86
CA GLY A 27 -8.19 -8.47 -15.59
C GLY A 27 -6.76 -7.94 -15.64
N ALA A 28 -6.25 -7.47 -14.51
CA ALA A 28 -4.85 -7.12 -14.34
C ALA A 28 -4.24 -7.97 -13.23
N PHE A 29 -2.97 -8.31 -13.34
CA PHE A 29 -2.23 -9.08 -12.35
C PHE A 29 -0.73 -8.79 -12.45
N ALA A 30 -0.01 -9.01 -11.36
CA ALA A 30 1.44 -8.90 -11.36
C ALA A 30 2.10 -10.25 -11.66
N VAL A 31 3.14 -10.22 -12.47
CA VAL A 31 3.99 -11.38 -12.79
C VAL A 31 5.37 -11.13 -12.23
N HIS A 32 5.86 -12.08 -11.43
CA HIS A 32 7.15 -12.01 -10.75
C HIS A 32 8.08 -13.09 -11.28
N THR A 33 9.31 -12.71 -11.58
CA THR A 33 10.41 -13.61 -11.95
C THR A 33 11.62 -13.34 -11.06
N SER A 34 12.43 -14.36 -10.82
CA SER A 34 13.65 -14.22 -10.03
C SER A 34 14.81 -13.73 -10.90
N ASP A 35 15.58 -12.78 -10.41
CA ASP A 35 16.86 -12.36 -10.94
C ASP A 35 17.94 -12.77 -9.95
N PHE A 36 18.65 -13.86 -10.28
CA PHE A 36 19.65 -14.43 -9.38
C PHE A 36 20.90 -13.55 -9.26
N ASP A 37 21.32 -12.93 -10.34
CA ASP A 37 22.57 -12.14 -10.37
C ASP A 37 22.44 -10.87 -9.53
N ASP A 38 21.28 -10.21 -9.60
CA ASP A 38 20.98 -9.01 -8.83
C ASP A 38 20.30 -9.32 -7.48
N ASN A 39 20.06 -10.60 -7.16
CA ASN A 39 19.37 -11.07 -5.95
C ASN A 39 18.05 -10.31 -5.66
N LYS A 40 17.21 -10.22 -6.67
CA LYS A 40 15.92 -9.51 -6.60
C LYS A 40 14.82 -10.22 -7.38
N TYR A 41 13.57 -9.80 -7.15
CA TYR A 41 12.45 -10.16 -8.00
C TYR A 41 12.16 -9.03 -8.99
N LEU A 42 11.92 -9.41 -10.24
CA LEU A 42 11.45 -8.52 -11.30
C LEU A 42 9.94 -8.67 -11.38
N SER A 43 9.22 -7.56 -11.33
CA SER A 43 7.76 -7.58 -11.31
C SER A 43 7.20 -6.66 -12.38
N ASN A 44 6.18 -7.12 -13.09
CA ASN A 44 5.48 -6.31 -14.10
C ASN A 44 3.97 -6.57 -14.04
N ILE A 45 3.20 -5.57 -14.41
CA ILE A 45 1.75 -5.68 -14.54
C ILE A 45 1.42 -6.24 -15.92
N TRP A 46 0.51 -7.20 -15.96
CA TRP A 46 -0.02 -7.82 -17.14
C TRP A 46 -1.53 -7.62 -17.21
N ILE A 47 -2.06 -7.61 -18.44
CA ILE A 47 -3.50 -7.50 -18.71
C ILE A 47 -3.97 -8.80 -19.34
N TYR A 48 -5.13 -9.25 -18.89
CA TYR A 48 -5.90 -10.36 -19.45
C TYR A 48 -7.23 -9.83 -20.02
N ASN A 49 -7.54 -10.19 -21.25
CA ASN A 49 -8.84 -9.89 -21.85
C ASN A 49 -9.81 -11.04 -21.57
N CYS A 50 -10.89 -10.76 -20.82
CA CYS A 50 -11.85 -11.79 -20.38
C CYS A 50 -12.66 -12.38 -21.56
N THR A 51 -12.75 -11.68 -22.70
CA THR A 51 -13.50 -12.14 -23.86
C THR A 51 -12.64 -12.99 -24.80
N SER A 52 -11.43 -12.50 -25.17
CA SER A 52 -10.55 -13.21 -26.11
C SER A 52 -9.64 -14.24 -25.43
N SER A 53 -9.55 -14.22 -24.09
CA SER A 53 -8.60 -15.02 -23.30
C SER A 53 -7.12 -14.73 -23.62
N GLU A 54 -6.84 -13.59 -24.25
CA GLU A 54 -5.48 -13.14 -24.54
C GLU A 54 -4.90 -12.39 -23.35
N TYR A 55 -3.59 -12.52 -23.16
CA TYR A 55 -2.88 -11.77 -22.13
C TYR A 55 -1.62 -11.13 -22.69
N ARG A 56 -1.21 -10.02 -22.12
CA ARG A 56 -0.01 -9.30 -22.51
C ARG A 56 0.60 -8.51 -21.38
N LYS A 57 1.90 -8.30 -21.46
CA LYS A 57 2.64 -7.41 -20.55
C LYS A 57 2.23 -5.96 -20.79
N LEU A 58 1.92 -5.22 -19.72
CA LEU A 58 1.57 -3.80 -19.76
C LEU A 58 2.74 -2.91 -19.37
N THR A 59 3.47 -3.23 -18.31
CA THR A 59 4.58 -2.43 -17.80
C THR A 59 5.93 -3.11 -18.03
N SER A 60 7.04 -2.36 -17.97
CA SER A 60 8.35 -2.88 -18.36
C SER A 60 9.53 -2.41 -17.50
N MET A 61 9.29 -1.68 -16.40
CA MET A 61 10.37 -1.20 -15.53
C MET A 61 10.87 -2.27 -14.55
N ASN A 62 10.19 -3.42 -14.49
CA ASN A 62 10.53 -4.57 -13.64
C ASN A 62 10.40 -4.32 -12.13
N GLU A 63 9.64 -3.31 -11.72
CA GLU A 63 9.42 -2.92 -10.31
C GLU A 63 7.93 -2.80 -9.98
N GLU A 64 7.03 -2.98 -10.97
CA GLU A 64 5.59 -2.76 -10.81
C GLU A 64 4.91 -4.05 -10.32
N LYS A 65 4.46 -4.06 -9.08
CA LYS A 65 3.81 -5.21 -8.44
C LYS A 65 2.42 -4.90 -7.85
N ASP A 66 2.20 -3.66 -7.45
CA ASP A 66 0.96 -3.21 -6.82
C ASP A 66 0.24 -2.26 -7.78
N PHE A 67 -1.07 -2.34 -7.84
CA PHE A 67 -1.87 -1.47 -8.70
C PHE A 67 -3.32 -1.39 -8.24
N ILE A 68 -4.03 -0.39 -8.74
CA ILE A 68 -5.50 -0.30 -8.68
C ILE A 68 -6.06 0.14 -10.02
N TRP A 69 -7.32 -0.18 -10.29
CA TRP A 69 -8.08 0.38 -11.39
C TRP A 69 -8.60 1.78 -11.05
N LEU A 70 -8.31 2.79 -11.89
CA LEU A 70 -8.95 4.11 -11.81
C LEU A 70 -10.31 4.13 -12.49
N ASP A 71 -10.42 3.43 -13.62
CA ASP A 71 -11.60 3.22 -14.44
C ASP A 71 -11.43 1.93 -15.27
N ASN A 72 -12.30 1.72 -16.28
CA ASN A 72 -12.28 0.49 -17.09
C ASN A 72 -11.00 0.31 -17.93
N ASN A 73 -10.26 1.39 -18.18
CA ASN A 73 -9.13 1.39 -19.11
C ASN A 73 -7.82 1.86 -18.47
N THR A 74 -7.86 2.40 -17.26
CA THR A 74 -6.70 3.05 -16.65
C THR A 74 -6.28 2.35 -15.36
N ILE A 75 -5.01 1.96 -15.29
CA ILE A 75 -4.36 1.40 -14.10
C ILE A 75 -3.46 2.45 -13.47
N LEU A 76 -3.53 2.57 -12.14
CA LEU A 76 -2.64 3.36 -11.30
C LEU A 76 -1.71 2.43 -10.54
N PHE A 77 -0.42 2.75 -10.54
CA PHE A 77 0.60 1.96 -9.84
C PHE A 77 1.72 2.84 -9.29
N PRO A 78 2.36 2.47 -8.17
CA PRO A 78 3.50 3.19 -7.63
C PRO A 78 4.75 2.92 -8.48
N SER A 79 5.52 3.96 -8.75
CA SER A 79 6.83 3.85 -9.42
C SER A 79 7.69 5.06 -9.10
N LEU A 80 9.00 4.86 -8.93
CA LEU A 80 9.94 5.94 -8.60
C LEU A 80 10.93 6.15 -9.74
N ARG A 81 10.63 7.07 -10.66
CA ARG A 81 11.39 7.34 -11.89
C ARG A 81 12.26 8.61 -11.82
N ASP A 82 11.97 9.51 -10.87
CA ASP A 82 12.67 10.79 -10.70
C ASP A 82 13.95 10.59 -9.87
N GLU A 83 15.11 10.71 -10.50
CA GLU A 83 16.42 10.56 -9.85
C GLU A 83 16.69 11.61 -8.75
N LYS A 84 16.13 12.82 -8.88
CA LYS A 84 16.25 13.84 -7.84
C LYS A 84 15.43 13.44 -6.61
N LEU A 85 14.26 12.86 -6.84
CA LEU A 85 13.40 12.39 -5.77
C LEU A 85 14.02 11.17 -5.07
N LYS A 86 14.64 10.24 -5.81
CA LYS A 86 15.40 9.11 -5.22
C LYS A 86 16.48 9.58 -4.25
N LYS A 87 17.18 10.66 -4.56
CA LYS A 87 18.19 11.24 -3.66
C LYS A 87 17.57 11.80 -2.37
N ARG A 88 16.47 12.52 -2.48
CA ARG A 88 15.74 13.07 -1.33
C ARG A 88 15.21 11.97 -0.41
N ILE A 89 14.70 10.87 -0.99
CA ILE A 89 14.26 9.70 -0.22
C ILE A 89 15.45 9.06 0.51
N LYS A 90 16.61 8.94 -0.11
CA LYS A 90 17.84 8.45 0.55
C LYS A 90 18.32 9.36 1.70
N GLU A 91 17.92 10.62 1.70
CA GLU A 91 18.20 11.58 2.78
C GLU A 91 17.15 11.56 3.90
N GLY A 92 16.12 10.69 3.78
CA GLY A 92 15.10 10.46 4.80
C GLY A 92 13.75 11.12 4.51
N GLU A 93 13.52 11.70 3.31
CA GLU A 93 12.17 12.12 2.94
C GLU A 93 11.30 10.93 2.53
N HIS A 94 10.02 10.99 2.87
CA HIS A 94 9.03 10.01 2.44
C HIS A 94 8.24 10.55 1.25
N TRP A 95 8.24 9.79 0.15
CA TRP A 95 7.47 10.09 -1.05
C TRP A 95 6.98 8.81 -1.70
N THR A 96 5.72 8.82 -2.13
CA THR A 96 5.20 7.82 -3.05
C THR A 96 4.69 8.53 -4.30
N VAL A 97 5.14 8.07 -5.46
CA VAL A 97 4.72 8.61 -6.77
C VAL A 97 3.91 7.55 -7.49
N PHE A 98 2.72 7.94 -7.91
CA PHE A 98 1.82 7.09 -8.66
C PHE A 98 1.79 7.50 -10.13
N TYR A 99 1.92 6.51 -10.99
CA TYR A 99 1.80 6.64 -12.44
C TYR A 99 0.51 6.00 -12.93
N ALA A 100 -0.10 6.58 -13.94
CA ALA A 100 -1.24 6.01 -14.62
C ALA A 100 -0.86 5.57 -16.04
N ILE A 101 -1.46 4.47 -16.50
CA ILE A 101 -1.29 3.94 -17.85
C ILE A 101 -2.61 3.43 -18.39
N ASP A 102 -2.90 3.72 -19.67
CA ASP A 102 -4.03 3.13 -20.38
C ASP A 102 -3.71 1.67 -20.74
N ILE A 103 -4.63 0.75 -20.45
CA ILE A 103 -4.46 -0.67 -20.79
C ILE A 103 -4.37 -0.95 -22.28
N ASN A 104 -4.81 -0.06 -23.15
CA ASN A 104 -4.72 -0.22 -24.59
C ASN A 104 -3.36 0.19 -25.17
N GLY A 105 -2.50 0.81 -24.37
CA GLY A 105 -1.14 1.20 -24.73
C GLY A 105 -0.86 2.68 -24.45
N GLY A 106 0.36 3.09 -24.79
CA GLY A 106 0.86 4.42 -24.50
C GLY A 106 1.92 4.42 -23.40
N GLU A 107 2.40 5.61 -23.05
CA GLU A 107 3.38 5.78 -21.97
C GLU A 107 2.68 6.07 -20.65
N ALA A 108 3.22 5.50 -19.58
CA ALA A 108 2.75 5.84 -18.23
C ALA A 108 3.18 7.28 -17.89
N TYR A 109 2.27 8.05 -17.35
CA TYR A 109 2.50 9.43 -16.91
C TYR A 109 2.32 9.57 -15.39
N GLU A 110 3.04 10.51 -14.79
CA GLU A 110 2.86 10.81 -13.38
C GLU A 110 1.45 11.36 -13.14
N TYR A 111 0.69 10.62 -12.34
CA TYR A 111 -0.70 10.97 -12.01
C TYR A 111 -0.79 11.79 -10.74
N MET A 112 -0.02 11.42 -9.72
CA MET A 112 0.07 12.14 -8.45
C MET A 112 1.32 11.74 -7.67
N ARG A 113 1.77 12.63 -6.76
CA ARG A 113 2.80 12.32 -5.76
C ARG A 113 2.34 12.71 -4.37
N ILE A 114 2.64 11.88 -3.40
CA ILE A 114 2.18 12.02 -2.02
C ILE A 114 3.42 12.07 -1.12
N PRO A 115 3.53 13.09 -0.21
CA PRO A 115 4.69 13.26 0.68
C PRO A 115 4.62 12.32 1.89
N MET A 116 4.40 11.04 1.63
CA MET A 116 4.29 9.97 2.62
C MET A 116 4.77 8.65 2.00
N GLU A 117 5.14 7.70 2.84
CA GLU A 117 5.34 6.30 2.46
C GLU A 117 3.97 5.59 2.46
N VAL A 118 3.36 5.52 1.26
CA VAL A 118 2.04 4.91 1.07
C VAL A 118 2.21 3.42 0.83
N ASN A 119 1.58 2.60 1.67
CA ASN A 119 1.63 1.14 1.60
C ASN A 119 0.47 0.54 0.82
N ASN A 120 -0.70 1.18 0.88
CA ASN A 120 -1.87 0.78 0.10
C ASN A 120 -2.68 2.01 -0.30
N ILE A 121 -3.37 1.91 -1.44
CA ILE A 121 -4.26 2.95 -1.96
C ILE A 121 -5.53 2.31 -2.49
N LYS A 122 -6.68 2.95 -2.22
CA LYS A 122 -7.98 2.59 -2.80
C LYS A 122 -8.71 3.85 -3.26
N LYS A 123 -9.25 3.84 -4.47
CA LYS A 123 -10.13 4.92 -4.96
C LYS A 123 -11.49 4.81 -4.26
N ILE A 124 -11.93 5.84 -3.55
CA ILE A 124 -13.22 5.84 -2.83
C ILE A 124 -14.27 6.72 -3.52
N ALA A 125 -13.82 7.76 -4.22
CA ALA A 125 -14.65 8.62 -5.07
C ALA A 125 -13.80 9.25 -6.17
N GLU A 126 -14.41 10.08 -7.03
CA GLU A 126 -13.64 10.84 -8.01
C GLU A 126 -12.63 11.74 -7.31
N GLU A 127 -11.37 11.68 -7.73
CA GLU A 127 -10.23 12.39 -7.15
C GLU A 127 -9.97 12.17 -5.64
N LYS A 128 -10.69 11.24 -4.98
CA LYS A 128 -10.53 10.93 -3.57
C LYS A 128 -10.04 9.50 -3.36
N PHE A 129 -9.00 9.38 -2.54
CA PHE A 129 -8.31 8.12 -2.29
C PHE A 129 -8.18 7.89 -0.79
N LEU A 130 -8.42 6.66 -0.37
CA LEU A 130 -8.01 6.18 0.94
C LEU A 130 -6.59 5.64 0.82
N LEU A 131 -5.74 6.04 1.74
CA LEU A 131 -4.35 5.63 1.83
C LEU A 131 -4.11 4.96 3.17
N THR A 132 -3.41 3.83 3.18
CA THR A 132 -2.66 3.45 4.36
C THR A 132 -1.21 3.85 4.13
N ALA A 133 -0.67 4.62 5.07
CA ALA A 133 0.69 5.13 5.00
C ALA A 133 1.41 4.96 6.33
N THR A 134 2.71 4.73 6.26
CA THR A 134 3.55 4.56 7.43
C THR A 134 3.56 5.84 8.28
N TYR A 135 3.08 5.69 9.52
CA TYR A 135 3.28 6.66 10.60
C TYR A 135 4.34 6.11 11.55
N ASP A 136 5.41 6.86 11.75
CA ASP A 136 6.46 6.56 12.71
C ASP A 136 6.40 7.59 13.85
N HIS A 137 6.11 7.11 15.08
CA HIS A 137 5.98 7.99 16.24
C HIS A 137 7.29 8.70 16.62
N TYR A 138 8.41 8.02 16.40
CA TYR A 138 9.75 8.55 16.67
C TYR A 138 10.43 9.12 15.43
N GLY A 139 9.79 8.95 14.28
CA GLY A 139 10.32 9.41 13.00
C GLY A 139 10.28 10.92 12.83
N ILE A 140 11.26 11.45 12.12
CA ILE A 140 11.36 12.86 11.77
C ILE A 140 10.69 13.10 10.42
N ASN A 141 9.58 13.83 10.43
CA ASN A 141 8.91 14.22 9.18
C ASN A 141 9.64 15.42 8.54
N LEU A 142 10.53 15.15 7.57
CA LEU A 142 11.32 16.18 6.89
C LEU A 142 10.49 17.19 6.07
N HIS A 143 9.22 16.88 5.77
CA HIS A 143 8.32 17.84 5.10
C HIS A 143 7.91 19.02 5.98
N SER A 144 8.04 18.87 7.29
CA SER A 144 7.72 19.93 8.26
C SER A 144 8.83 20.96 8.40
N TYR A 145 10.02 20.72 7.84
CA TYR A 145 11.20 21.56 7.99
C TYR A 145 11.61 22.23 6.68
N LYS A 146 12.23 23.40 6.77
CA LYS A 146 12.77 24.17 5.62
C LYS A 146 14.14 24.73 5.94
N GLY A 147 14.95 25.00 4.88
CA GLY A 147 16.25 25.65 4.99
C GLY A 147 17.19 24.96 5.96
N GLU A 148 17.81 25.71 6.86
CA GLU A 148 18.79 25.21 7.84
C GLU A 148 18.19 24.20 8.82
N GLU A 149 16.92 24.36 9.21
CA GLU A 149 16.24 23.42 10.10
C GLU A 149 16.12 22.03 9.45
N LYS A 150 15.85 21.99 8.14
CA LYS A 150 15.81 20.74 7.40
C LYS A 150 17.17 20.07 7.33
N THR A 151 18.24 20.84 7.11
CA THR A 151 19.62 20.33 7.13
C THR A 151 19.94 19.69 8.48
N LYS A 152 19.64 20.38 9.58
CA LYS A 152 19.84 19.86 10.95
C LYS A 152 19.02 18.59 11.19
N ALA A 153 17.78 18.52 10.70
CA ALA A 153 16.94 17.33 10.82
C ALA A 153 17.52 16.13 10.04
N ILE A 154 18.04 16.35 8.83
CA ILE A 154 18.73 15.32 8.05
C ILE A 154 19.99 14.84 8.76
N ASP A 155 20.77 15.73 9.34
CA ASP A 155 21.98 15.34 10.08
C ASP A 155 21.63 14.55 11.34
N LEU A 156 20.56 14.91 12.04
CA LEU A 156 20.04 14.15 13.19
C LEU A 156 19.58 12.75 12.79
N ILE A 157 18.91 12.59 11.64
CA ILE A 157 18.55 11.25 11.09
C ILE A 157 19.81 10.41 10.85
N LYS A 158 20.87 11.02 10.29
CA LYS A 158 22.13 10.30 10.05
C LYS A 158 22.85 9.91 11.35
N GLU A 159 22.86 10.79 12.34
CA GLU A 159 23.46 10.51 13.65
C GLU A 159 22.74 9.40 14.39
N ASN A 160 21.41 9.35 14.29
CA ASN A 160 20.57 8.38 15.00
C ASN A 160 20.36 7.06 14.24
N LYS A 161 20.92 6.89 13.04
CA LYS A 161 20.66 5.70 12.19
C LYS A 161 20.98 4.35 12.86
N ASP A 162 21.91 4.34 13.84
CA ASP A 162 22.34 3.14 14.56
C ASP A 162 21.65 2.99 15.92
N TYR A 163 20.64 3.81 16.22
CA TYR A 163 19.88 3.78 17.47
C TYR A 163 18.41 3.53 17.21
N GLU A 164 17.80 2.68 18.03
CA GLU A 164 16.36 2.42 18.02
C GLU A 164 15.79 2.52 19.44
N ILE A 165 14.60 3.12 19.55
CA ILE A 165 13.81 3.12 20.78
C ILE A 165 12.94 1.86 20.77
N LEU A 166 13.04 1.02 21.79
CA LEU A 166 12.29 -0.24 21.88
C LEU A 166 11.43 -0.20 23.16
N ASP A 167 10.18 0.19 23.02
CA ASP A 167 9.22 0.30 24.13
C ASP A 167 7.87 -0.37 23.83
N GLU A 168 7.86 -1.27 22.82
CA GLU A 168 6.68 -1.98 22.36
C GLU A 168 7.01 -3.43 21.98
N ILE A 169 6.03 -4.33 22.07
CA ILE A 169 6.14 -5.73 21.64
C ILE A 169 5.02 -6.04 20.64
N PRO A 170 5.34 -6.58 19.46
CA PRO A 170 6.67 -6.79 18.90
C PRO A 170 7.32 -5.47 18.47
N PHE A 171 8.61 -5.36 18.60
CA PHE A 171 9.38 -4.22 18.12
C PHE A 171 10.07 -4.48 16.77
N TRP A 172 10.04 -5.73 16.29
CA TRP A 172 10.68 -6.18 15.06
C TRP A 172 9.80 -7.19 14.32
N SER A 173 9.80 -7.14 13.00
CA SER A 173 9.10 -8.06 12.12
C SER A 173 10.00 -8.51 10.98
N ASN A 174 9.86 -9.79 10.58
CA ASN A 174 10.64 -10.33 9.48
C ASN A 174 10.27 -9.65 8.16
N GLY A 175 11.27 -9.18 7.42
CA GLY A 175 11.09 -8.46 6.16
C GLY A 175 10.86 -6.95 6.31
N GLU A 176 10.36 -6.47 7.47
CA GLU A 176 10.10 -5.04 7.74
C GLU A 176 11.17 -4.40 8.62
N GLY A 177 11.87 -5.20 9.45
CA GLY A 177 12.85 -4.71 10.42
C GLY A 177 12.19 -4.15 11.68
N PHE A 178 12.64 -2.98 12.16
CA PHE A 178 12.08 -2.35 13.36
C PHE A 178 10.73 -1.71 13.06
N ILE A 179 9.70 -2.19 13.79
CA ILE A 179 8.29 -1.75 13.67
C ILE A 179 7.80 -1.01 14.92
N ASN A 180 8.67 -0.78 15.89
CA ASN A 180 8.34 -0.15 17.16
C ASN A 180 7.64 1.20 16.95
N LYS A 181 6.39 1.34 17.43
CA LYS A 181 5.53 2.52 17.26
C LYS A 181 5.33 2.95 15.78
N LYS A 182 5.56 2.08 14.82
CA LYS A 182 5.21 2.31 13.41
C LYS A 182 3.83 1.71 13.12
N ARG A 183 3.01 2.43 12.37
CA ARG A 183 1.63 2.03 12.05
C ARG A 183 1.29 2.33 10.59
N ASN A 184 0.50 1.48 9.99
CA ASN A 184 -0.21 1.79 8.76
C ASN A 184 -1.45 2.61 9.11
N ARG A 185 -1.31 3.94 9.15
CA ARG A 185 -2.42 4.85 9.45
C ARG A 185 -3.30 5.07 8.24
N LEU A 186 -4.60 5.27 8.48
CA LEU A 186 -5.58 5.57 7.44
C LEU A 186 -5.72 7.08 7.23
N TYR A 187 -5.65 7.49 5.96
CA TYR A 187 -5.79 8.88 5.51
C TYR A 187 -6.76 8.98 4.35
N LEU A 188 -7.47 10.09 4.27
CA LEU A 188 -8.17 10.52 3.07
C LEU A 188 -7.26 11.51 2.33
N PHE A 189 -6.98 11.22 1.07
CA PHE A 189 -6.26 12.12 0.15
C PHE A 189 -7.22 12.66 -0.91
N ASP A 190 -7.27 13.96 -1.05
CA ASP A 190 -7.95 14.65 -2.12
C ASP A 190 -6.94 15.14 -3.16
N LYS A 191 -6.98 14.56 -4.35
CA LYS A 191 -6.03 14.87 -5.42
C LYS A 191 -6.19 16.30 -5.95
N GLY A 192 -7.41 16.84 -5.95
CA GLY A 192 -7.72 18.19 -6.45
C GLY A 192 -7.12 19.27 -5.55
N THR A 193 -7.33 19.17 -4.23
CA THR A 193 -6.80 20.13 -3.24
C THR A 193 -5.41 19.75 -2.75
N LYS A 194 -5.00 18.49 -2.89
CA LYS A 194 -3.79 17.86 -2.33
C LYS A 194 -3.81 17.75 -0.80
N ASP A 195 -4.99 17.86 -0.20
CA ASP A 195 -5.14 17.69 1.23
C ASP A 195 -5.00 16.23 1.63
N ILE A 196 -4.34 15.99 2.77
CA ILE A 196 -4.18 14.68 3.39
C ILE A 196 -4.75 14.79 4.80
N VAL A 197 -5.86 14.12 5.04
CA VAL A 197 -6.57 14.16 6.33
C VAL A 197 -6.47 12.80 7.01
N PRO A 198 -5.91 12.70 8.23
CA PRO A 198 -5.90 11.46 8.97
C PRO A 198 -7.33 11.08 9.38
N ILE A 199 -7.72 9.83 9.14
CA ILE A 199 -9.01 9.26 9.56
C ILE A 199 -8.82 8.49 10.88
N SER A 200 -7.75 7.72 10.99
CA SER A 200 -7.47 6.90 12.17
C SER A 200 -6.60 7.60 13.20
N ASN A 201 -6.58 7.06 14.42
CA ASN A 201 -5.66 7.49 15.47
C ASN A 201 -4.21 7.10 15.16
N GLN A 202 -3.26 7.72 15.84
CA GLN A 202 -1.84 7.54 15.56
C GLN A 202 -1.30 6.13 15.86
N PHE A 203 -1.94 5.40 16.78
CA PHE A 203 -1.51 4.04 17.17
C PHE A 203 -2.40 2.93 16.61
N GLU A 204 -3.31 3.26 15.72
CA GLU A 204 -4.06 2.28 14.96
C GLU A 204 -3.27 1.77 13.76
N ASN A 205 -3.19 0.44 13.65
CA ASN A 205 -2.62 -0.24 12.50
C ASN A 205 -3.75 -0.77 11.62
N ILE A 206 -3.84 -0.30 10.38
CA ILE A 206 -5.03 -0.46 9.53
C ILE A 206 -4.72 -1.20 8.24
N THR A 207 -5.66 -2.07 7.86
CA THR A 207 -5.73 -2.68 6.54
C THR A 207 -7.10 -2.40 5.93
N VAL A 208 -7.15 -1.65 4.82
CA VAL A 208 -8.38 -1.46 4.04
C VAL A 208 -8.64 -2.70 3.21
N THR A 209 -9.79 -3.32 3.41
CA THR A 209 -10.14 -4.60 2.79
C THR A 209 -11.04 -4.44 1.57
N SER A 210 -12.04 -3.56 1.62
CA SER A 210 -13.01 -3.38 0.53
C SER A 210 -13.49 -1.93 0.45
N VAL A 211 -13.78 -1.46 -0.76
CA VAL A 211 -14.36 -0.13 -1.01
C VAL A 211 -15.55 -0.26 -1.95
N LYS A 212 -16.67 0.36 -1.59
CA LYS A 212 -17.89 0.39 -2.41
C LYS A 212 -18.72 1.63 -2.10
N ASP A 213 -19.18 2.32 -3.12
CA ASP A 213 -20.15 3.43 -3.05
C ASP A 213 -19.81 4.50 -1.98
N GLY A 214 -18.56 4.94 -1.96
CA GLY A 214 -18.06 5.92 -1.00
C GLY A 214 -17.87 5.40 0.43
N LYS A 215 -17.95 4.09 0.63
CA LYS A 215 -17.70 3.42 1.91
C LYS A 215 -16.50 2.51 1.80
N ALA A 216 -15.76 2.38 2.90
CA ALA A 216 -14.61 1.48 2.98
C ALA A 216 -14.69 0.61 4.24
N LEU A 217 -14.48 -0.68 4.08
CA LEU A 217 -14.23 -1.59 5.19
C LEU A 217 -12.74 -1.62 5.51
N TYR A 218 -12.41 -1.58 6.77
CA TYR A 218 -11.05 -1.73 7.23
C TYR A 218 -10.97 -2.48 8.55
N VAL A 219 -9.91 -3.24 8.66
CA VAL A 219 -9.53 -3.94 9.89
C VAL A 219 -8.55 -3.07 10.64
N SER A 220 -8.70 -2.95 11.95
CA SER A 220 -7.85 -2.13 12.81
C SER A 220 -7.44 -2.88 14.07
N SER A 221 -6.18 -2.71 14.46
CA SER A 221 -5.68 -3.01 15.81
C SER A 221 -5.10 -1.72 16.42
N ASN A 222 -5.39 -1.46 17.68
CA ASN A 222 -4.91 -0.27 18.40
C ASN A 222 -4.10 -0.69 19.62
N TYR A 223 -2.81 -0.38 19.63
CA TYR A 223 -1.93 -0.74 20.75
C TYR A 223 -0.77 0.23 20.90
N THR A 224 -0.25 0.36 22.12
CA THR A 224 0.85 1.27 22.47
C THR A 224 2.04 0.60 23.15
N ASN A 225 1.85 -0.55 23.78
CA ASN A 225 2.90 -1.26 24.52
C ASN A 225 3.03 -2.72 24.06
N LYS A 226 1.91 -3.40 23.84
CA LYS A 226 1.85 -4.78 23.38
C LYS A 226 0.75 -4.91 22.34
N MET A 227 1.08 -5.53 21.23
CA MET A 227 0.11 -5.83 20.19
C MET A 227 -0.82 -6.94 20.66
N GLU A 228 -2.12 -6.69 20.60
CA GLU A 228 -3.13 -7.73 20.78
C GLU A 228 -3.27 -8.58 19.51
N LEU A 229 -3.72 -9.81 19.68
CA LEU A 229 -3.92 -10.75 18.56
C LEU A 229 -5.30 -10.59 17.91
N THR A 230 -6.18 -9.83 18.54
CA THR A 230 -7.51 -9.53 18.01
C THR A 230 -7.55 -8.24 17.22
N THR A 231 -8.52 -8.13 16.33
CA THR A 231 -8.71 -6.96 15.47
C THR A 231 -10.17 -6.57 15.40
N GLY A 232 -10.45 -5.28 15.28
CA GLY A 232 -11.79 -4.76 15.05
C GLY A 232 -12.09 -4.55 13.57
N LEU A 233 -13.36 -4.65 13.18
CA LEU A 233 -13.86 -4.30 11.85
C LEU A 233 -14.61 -2.97 11.91
N PHE A 234 -14.24 -2.08 11.02
CA PHE A 234 -14.80 -0.73 10.92
C PHE A 234 -15.26 -0.44 9.50
N MET A 235 -16.19 0.49 9.38
CA MET A 235 -16.62 1.05 8.10
C MET A 235 -16.47 2.57 8.14
N TYR A 236 -15.67 3.12 7.23
CA TYR A 236 -15.61 4.56 6.98
C TYR A 236 -16.64 4.95 5.91
N ASP A 237 -17.42 6.00 6.18
CA ASP A 237 -18.36 6.58 5.23
C ASP A 237 -17.87 7.98 4.81
N LEU A 238 -17.49 8.13 3.53
CA LEU A 238 -16.98 9.39 2.98
C LEU A 238 -18.01 10.52 3.05
N TYR A 239 -19.30 10.21 2.89
CA TYR A 239 -20.35 11.23 2.84
C TYR A 239 -20.62 11.86 4.19
N ASN A 240 -20.50 11.07 5.25
CA ASN A 240 -20.67 11.53 6.64
C ASN A 240 -19.33 11.90 7.28
N SER A 241 -18.21 11.51 6.67
CA SER A 241 -16.86 11.62 7.25
C SER A 241 -16.74 10.94 8.62
N GLU A 242 -17.42 9.82 8.80
CA GLU A 242 -17.51 9.08 10.06
C GLU A 242 -16.99 7.64 9.90
N ALA A 243 -16.36 7.13 10.96
CA ALA A 243 -15.99 5.73 11.08
C ALA A 243 -16.94 5.04 12.07
N LEU A 244 -17.59 3.96 11.63
CA LEU A 244 -18.48 3.14 12.44
C LEU A 244 -17.78 1.83 12.79
N CYS A 245 -17.76 1.48 14.07
CA CYS A 245 -17.34 0.14 14.52
C CYS A 245 -18.45 -0.86 14.19
N LEU A 246 -18.10 -1.93 13.45
CA LEU A 246 -19.02 -3.02 13.11
C LEU A 246 -18.80 -4.24 14.01
N ILE A 247 -17.54 -4.55 14.32
CA ILE A 247 -17.12 -5.62 15.23
C ILE A 247 -15.99 -5.06 16.09
N GLU A 248 -16.14 -5.13 17.40
CA GLU A 248 -15.10 -4.73 18.34
C GLU A 248 -13.93 -5.72 18.36
N ASP A 249 -12.73 -5.26 18.72
CA ASP A 249 -11.48 -6.02 18.72
C ASP A 249 -11.27 -6.91 19.98
N LEU A 250 -12.33 -7.54 20.47
CA LEU A 250 -12.31 -8.24 21.75
C LEU A 250 -12.13 -9.75 21.67
N GLU A 251 -12.58 -10.38 20.57
CA GLU A 251 -12.71 -11.84 20.52
C GLU A 251 -12.13 -12.49 19.27
N TYR A 252 -11.97 -11.75 18.18
CA TYR A 252 -11.64 -12.32 16.88
C TYR A 252 -10.41 -11.66 16.26
N TYR A 253 -9.65 -12.46 15.51
CA TYR A 253 -8.74 -11.96 14.50
C TYR A 253 -9.49 -11.94 13.16
N ILE A 254 -9.76 -10.76 12.63
CA ILE A 254 -10.44 -10.59 11.35
C ILE A 254 -9.41 -10.63 10.24
N GLU A 255 -9.49 -11.65 9.40
CA GLU A 255 -8.58 -11.85 8.28
C GLU A 255 -9.01 -11.05 7.06
N PHE A 256 -10.33 -10.91 6.87
CA PHE A 256 -10.89 -10.36 5.65
C PHE A 256 -12.34 -9.90 5.85
N ALA A 257 -12.70 -8.81 5.16
CA ALA A 257 -14.08 -8.34 5.07
C ALA A 257 -14.34 -7.75 3.68
N GLU A 258 -15.48 -8.06 3.06
CA GLU A 258 -15.83 -7.57 1.72
C GLU A 258 -17.31 -7.22 1.60
N PHE A 259 -17.60 -6.19 0.78
CA PHE A 259 -18.95 -5.89 0.36
C PHE A 259 -19.42 -6.88 -0.73
N VAL A 260 -20.45 -7.67 -0.41
CA VAL A 260 -21.07 -8.60 -1.36
C VAL A 260 -22.55 -8.23 -1.53
N GLY A 261 -22.89 -7.60 -2.63
CA GLY A 261 -24.23 -7.01 -2.79
C GLY A 261 -24.47 -5.92 -1.75
N ASN A 262 -25.47 -6.09 -0.90
CA ASN A 262 -25.79 -5.18 0.21
C ASN A 262 -25.35 -5.72 1.57
N GLU A 263 -24.61 -6.82 1.58
CA GLU A 263 -24.12 -7.49 2.78
C GLU A 263 -22.63 -7.32 2.93
N ILE A 264 -22.11 -7.59 4.10
CA ILE A 264 -20.68 -7.66 4.40
C ILE A 264 -20.37 -9.11 4.77
N VAL A 265 -19.43 -9.71 4.03
CA VAL A 265 -18.90 -11.04 4.35
C VAL A 265 -17.60 -10.88 5.10
N VAL A 266 -17.45 -11.57 6.22
CA VAL A 266 -16.30 -11.50 7.11
C VAL A 266 -15.71 -12.89 7.29
N ALA A 267 -14.39 -13.02 7.15
CA ALA A 267 -13.63 -14.17 7.57
C ALA A 267 -12.85 -13.82 8.85
N ALA A 268 -13.06 -14.58 9.90
CA ALA A 268 -12.44 -14.37 11.20
C ALA A 268 -12.08 -15.69 11.87
N SER A 269 -11.00 -15.68 12.65
CA SER A 269 -10.59 -16.78 13.54
C SER A 269 -10.66 -16.34 15.01
N ALA A 270 -10.97 -17.29 15.92
CA ALA A 270 -11.04 -17.06 17.37
C ALA A 270 -9.77 -17.58 18.06
#